data_c08bf75ae1c3879a4e411c219be6cca6
#
_entry.id   c08bf75ae1c3879a4e411c219be6cca6
#
_cell.length_a   1.000
_cell.length_b   1.000
_cell.length_c   1.000
_cell.angle_alpha   90.00
_cell.angle_beta   90.00
_cell.angle_gamma   90.00
#
_symmetry.space_group_name_H-M   'P 1'
#
loop_
_entity.id
_entity.type
_entity.pdbx_description
1 polymer ?
#
loop_
_entity_poly.entity_id
_entity_poly.type
_entity_poly.pdbx_seq_one_letter_code
_entity_poly.pdbx_strand_id
1 'polypeptide(L)'
;DEKIETIHDFDHNKVILVNGLLKSCDLHFEEKSKVKIETLKSLESFQHQSINNLNFLNKALSIGGFYLEVQQNYKCKKPIIIYNYFTPNLNNKIINNSNRIQVSQNSELTLIEYNIGGKSKFIKNTFEKINIDKNAVLKNIILQKTKCNGYFYKNISATQGYNSSYQNFILSSGLKFNKIEIDMILEKEKSSCHILSGLNLSTDEHQEIKTQI
;
A
#
# COMPACT_ATOMS: atom_id res chain seq x y z
N ASP A 1 10.97 13.09 20.06
CA ASP A 1 9.95 12.08 19.66
C ASP A 1 8.69 12.82 19.23
N GLU A 2 8.52 13.04 17.92
CA GLU A 2 7.25 13.57 17.41
C GLU A 2 6.18 12.47 17.56
N LYS A 3 5.09 12.79 18.25
CA LYS A 3 3.97 11.88 18.43
C LYS A 3 3.25 11.70 17.07
N ILE A 4 3.25 10.50 16.53
CA ILE A 4 2.54 10.20 15.29
C ILE A 4 1.04 10.30 15.56
N GLU A 5 0.37 11.21 14.87
CA GLU A 5 -1.07 11.38 14.94
C GLU A 5 -1.76 10.15 14.30
N THR A 6 -2.58 9.46 15.08
CA THR A 6 -3.33 8.29 14.62
C THR A 6 -4.83 8.57 14.65
N ILE A 7 -5.58 7.85 13.83
CA ILE A 7 -7.05 7.92 13.82
C ILE A 7 -7.58 7.31 15.12
N HIS A 8 -8.53 7.96 15.77
CA HIS A 8 -9.14 7.50 17.03
C HIS A 8 -10.64 7.24 16.91
N ASP A 9 -11.26 7.53 15.78
CA ASP A 9 -12.72 7.50 15.59
C ASP A 9 -13.30 6.08 15.55
N PHE A 10 -12.47 5.06 15.31
CA PHE A 10 -12.89 3.66 15.28
C PHE A 10 -11.74 2.70 15.61
N ASP A 11 -12.12 1.50 16.07
CA ASP A 11 -11.18 0.43 16.38
C ASP A 11 -10.48 -0.11 15.12
N HIS A 12 -9.16 -0.21 15.14
CA HIS A 12 -8.36 -0.74 14.05
C HIS A 12 -7.01 -1.28 14.53
N ASN A 13 -6.42 -2.15 13.74
CA ASN A 13 -5.04 -2.61 13.92
C ASN A 13 -4.06 -1.54 13.39
N LYS A 14 -2.95 -1.32 14.09
CA LYS A 14 -2.00 -0.24 13.77
C LYS A 14 -0.68 -0.80 13.29
N VAL A 15 -0.25 -0.31 12.13
CA VAL A 15 1.09 -0.58 11.57
C VAL A 15 1.74 0.76 11.27
N ILE A 16 2.94 0.99 11.80
CA ILE A 16 3.65 2.26 11.62
C ILE A 16 4.90 2.03 10.79
N LEU A 17 4.97 2.73 9.66
CA LEU A 17 6.17 2.85 8.85
C LEU A 17 6.74 4.26 8.99
N VAL A 18 8.03 4.37 9.23
CA VAL A 18 8.74 5.65 9.25
C VAL A 18 9.74 5.66 8.10
N ASN A 19 9.55 6.59 7.17
CA ASN A 19 10.38 6.69 5.96
C ASN A 19 10.48 5.37 5.18
N GLY A 20 9.37 4.61 5.11
CA GLY A 20 9.30 3.32 4.42
C GLY A 20 9.77 2.11 5.23
N LEU A 21 10.27 2.29 6.46
CA LEU A 21 10.74 1.20 7.33
C LEU A 21 9.69 0.85 8.38
N LEU A 22 9.40 -0.45 8.52
CA LEU A 22 8.48 -0.95 9.54
C LEU A 22 9.05 -0.68 10.95
N LYS A 23 8.33 0.06 11.77
CA LYS A 23 8.73 0.46 13.14
C LYS A 23 7.93 -0.25 14.22
N SER A 24 6.63 -0.38 14.03
CA SER A 24 5.77 -1.08 14.98
C SER A 24 4.57 -1.71 14.28
N CYS A 25 4.07 -2.77 14.90
CA CYS A 25 2.89 -3.50 14.44
C CYS A 25 2.09 -3.91 15.68
N ASP A 26 0.85 -3.44 15.76
CA ASP A 26 -0.11 -3.78 16.80
C ASP A 26 -1.37 -4.37 16.15
N LEU A 27 -1.53 -5.68 16.29
CA LEU A 27 -2.63 -6.48 15.73
C LEU A 27 -3.50 -7.08 16.85
N HIS A 28 -3.72 -6.36 17.94
CA HIS A 28 -4.37 -6.90 19.13
C HIS A 28 -5.83 -7.33 18.93
N PHE A 29 -6.50 -6.86 17.87
CA PHE A 29 -7.84 -7.32 17.50
C PHE A 29 -7.84 -8.66 16.77
N GLU A 30 -6.69 -9.09 16.25
CA GLU A 30 -6.57 -10.30 15.43
C GLU A 30 -5.99 -11.48 16.21
N GLU A 31 -6.24 -12.68 15.72
CA GLU A 31 -5.60 -13.88 16.24
C GLU A 31 -4.14 -13.94 15.80
N LYS A 32 -3.23 -14.13 16.74
CA LYS A 32 -1.76 -14.04 16.53
C LYS A 32 -1.22 -14.88 15.38
N SER A 33 -1.82 -16.04 15.11
CA SER A 33 -1.38 -16.95 14.03
C SER A 33 -2.06 -16.68 12.69
N LYS A 34 -3.03 -15.77 12.62
CA LYS A 34 -3.89 -15.58 11.45
C LYS A 34 -3.50 -14.39 10.60
N VAL A 35 -2.85 -13.41 11.18
CA VAL A 35 -2.35 -12.23 10.46
C VAL A 35 -0.89 -12.04 10.80
N LYS A 36 -0.05 -11.95 9.78
CA LYS A 36 1.39 -11.74 9.92
C LYS A 36 1.80 -10.46 9.20
N ILE A 37 2.56 -9.63 9.87
CA ILE A 37 3.23 -8.48 9.27
C ILE A 37 4.69 -8.46 9.71
N GLU A 38 5.59 -8.41 8.75
CA GLU A 38 7.03 -8.36 9.00
C GLU A 38 7.76 -7.50 7.98
N THR A 39 8.98 -7.11 8.29
CA THR A 39 9.83 -6.44 7.31
C THR A 39 10.14 -7.38 6.16
N LEU A 40 10.03 -6.90 4.94
CA LEU A 40 10.37 -7.67 3.75
C LEU A 40 11.89 -7.90 3.72
N LYS A 41 12.33 -9.16 3.94
CA LYS A 41 13.75 -9.52 4.14
C LYS A 41 14.54 -9.73 2.85
N SER A 42 13.89 -10.04 1.74
CA SER A 42 14.53 -10.23 0.45
C SER A 42 13.61 -9.79 -0.68
N LEU A 43 14.20 -9.14 -1.66
CA LEU A 43 13.59 -8.97 -2.97
C LEU A 43 13.74 -10.31 -3.70
N GLU A 44 12.94 -11.32 -3.34
CA GLU A 44 12.76 -12.46 -4.21
C GLU A 44 12.40 -11.93 -5.59
N SER A 45 12.93 -12.57 -6.62
CA SER A 45 12.79 -12.15 -8.01
C SER A 45 11.33 -11.84 -8.35
N PHE A 46 10.94 -10.59 -8.18
CA PHE A 46 9.66 -10.13 -8.68
C PHE A 46 9.75 -10.20 -10.21
N GLN A 47 9.05 -11.15 -10.80
CA GLN A 47 8.79 -11.09 -12.23
C GLN A 47 7.86 -9.91 -12.46
N HIS A 48 8.41 -8.80 -12.88
CA HIS A 48 7.62 -7.65 -13.29
C HIS A 48 7.09 -7.88 -14.69
N GLN A 49 5.78 -7.79 -14.85
CA GLN A 49 5.16 -7.81 -16.18
C GLN A 49 5.26 -6.45 -16.89
N SER A 50 5.38 -5.34 -16.17
CA SER A 50 5.58 -4.03 -16.77
C SER A 50 7.04 -3.59 -16.66
N ILE A 51 7.66 -3.31 -17.81
CA ILE A 51 9.01 -2.78 -17.92
C ILE A 51 8.96 -1.26 -17.72
N ASN A 52 9.03 -0.82 -16.46
CA ASN A 52 9.12 0.59 -16.11
C ASN A 52 10.43 0.87 -15.38
N ASN A 53 11.14 1.92 -15.79
CA ASN A 53 12.44 2.29 -15.24
C ASN A 53 12.37 2.55 -13.72
N LEU A 54 11.26 3.08 -13.20
CA LEU A 54 11.06 3.31 -11.77
C LEU A 54 10.91 2.00 -10.98
N ASN A 55 10.33 0.96 -11.58
CA ASN A 55 10.25 -0.37 -10.99
C ASN A 55 11.62 -1.05 -10.92
N PHE A 56 12.47 -0.88 -11.96
CA PHE A 56 13.86 -1.33 -11.91
C PHE A 56 14.66 -0.62 -10.83
N LEU A 57 14.50 0.71 -10.73
CA LEU A 57 15.14 1.50 -9.68
C LEU A 57 14.68 1.04 -8.29
N ASN A 58 13.39 0.79 -8.12
CA ASN A 58 12.85 0.26 -6.86
C ASN A 58 13.47 -1.09 -6.54
N LYS A 59 13.51 -2.03 -7.49
CA LYS A 59 14.09 -3.36 -7.30
C LYS A 59 15.57 -3.29 -6.91
N ALA A 60 16.34 -2.37 -7.50
CA ALA A 60 17.76 -2.24 -7.21
C ALA A 60 18.05 -1.56 -5.86
N LEU A 61 17.22 -0.62 -5.43
CA LEU A 61 17.48 0.28 -4.31
C LEU A 61 16.49 0.19 -3.16
N SER A 62 15.56 -0.78 -3.17
CA SER A 62 14.60 -0.93 -2.07
C SER A 62 15.31 -1.36 -0.79
N ILE A 63 15.14 -0.55 0.25
CA ILE A 63 15.74 -0.77 1.58
C ILE A 63 14.70 -1.07 2.65
N GLY A 64 13.41 -1.05 2.30
CA GLY A 64 12.31 -1.19 3.25
C GLY A 64 11.03 -1.68 2.60
N GLY A 65 10.00 -1.73 3.43
CA GLY A 65 8.67 -2.22 3.10
C GLY A 65 8.24 -3.33 4.03
N PHE A 66 7.13 -3.97 3.70
CA PHE A 66 6.55 -5.01 4.55
C PHE A 66 6.01 -6.19 3.72
N TYR A 67 5.95 -7.34 4.38
CA TYR A 67 5.14 -8.48 3.98
C TYR A 67 3.94 -8.58 4.92
N LEU A 68 2.73 -8.55 4.36
CA LEU A 68 1.47 -8.78 5.09
C LEU A 68 0.82 -10.04 4.54
N GLU A 69 0.45 -10.95 5.43
CA GLU A 69 -0.25 -12.18 5.10
C GLU A 69 -1.47 -12.36 6.00
N VAL A 70 -2.62 -12.62 5.37
CA VAL A 70 -3.82 -13.10 6.05
C VAL A 70 -3.99 -14.58 5.70
N GLN A 71 -3.97 -15.43 6.72
CA GLN A 71 -4.04 -16.89 6.58
C GLN A 71 -5.41 -17.34 6.04
N GLN A 72 -5.42 -18.50 5.39
CA GLN A 72 -6.63 -19.08 4.82
C GLN A 72 -7.77 -19.23 5.84
N ASN A 73 -9.01 -19.06 5.37
CA ASN A 73 -10.24 -19.16 6.14
C ASN A 73 -10.31 -18.16 7.32
N TYR A 74 -9.63 -17.01 7.21
CA TYR A 74 -9.66 -15.99 8.24
C TYR A 74 -10.18 -14.65 7.70
N LYS A 75 -11.15 -14.07 8.39
CA LYS A 75 -11.66 -12.74 8.12
C LYS A 75 -11.15 -11.79 9.19
N CYS A 76 -10.37 -10.79 8.81
CA CYS A 76 -9.88 -9.79 9.75
C CYS A 76 -11.05 -9.10 10.44
N LYS A 77 -10.98 -9.03 11.78
CA LYS A 77 -12.06 -8.50 12.62
C LYS A 77 -12.14 -6.98 12.54
N LYS A 78 -11.00 -6.33 12.34
CA LYS A 78 -10.88 -4.88 12.21
C LYS A 78 -10.00 -4.50 11.04
N PRO A 79 -10.16 -3.28 10.46
CA PRO A 79 -9.24 -2.79 9.45
C PRO A 79 -7.79 -2.76 9.96
N ILE A 80 -6.85 -2.97 9.05
CA ILE A 80 -5.43 -2.71 9.31
C ILE A 80 -5.10 -1.36 8.71
N ILE A 81 -4.61 -0.42 9.52
CA ILE A 81 -4.18 0.89 9.05
C ILE A 81 -2.65 0.96 9.04
N ILE A 82 -2.09 1.17 7.86
CA ILE A 82 -0.66 1.43 7.67
C ILE A 82 -0.45 2.94 7.68
N TYR A 83 0.13 3.45 8.74
CA TYR A 83 0.54 4.84 8.89
C TYR A 83 1.93 5.04 8.30
N ASN A 84 2.01 5.65 7.12
CA ASN A 84 3.27 6.06 6.52
C ASN A 84 3.65 7.44 7.02
N TYR A 85 4.57 7.52 7.96
CA TYR A 85 5.08 8.76 8.51
C TYR A 85 6.37 9.20 7.82
N PHE A 86 6.39 10.45 7.32
CA PHE A 86 7.54 11.05 6.65
C PHE A 86 8.15 12.13 7.52
N THR A 87 9.38 11.87 7.99
CA THR A 87 10.11 12.80 8.87
C THR A 87 10.66 14.02 8.10
N PRO A 88 10.96 15.13 8.79
CA PRO A 88 11.60 16.30 8.17
C PRO A 88 12.98 16.00 7.54
N ASN A 89 13.66 14.93 7.96
CA ASN A 89 14.99 14.56 7.50
C ASN A 89 15.04 14.01 6.06
N LEU A 90 13.93 13.97 5.36
CA LEU A 90 13.83 13.44 4.00
C LEU A 90 14.19 14.45 2.91
N ASN A 91 14.57 15.66 3.26
CA ASN A 91 14.84 16.69 2.25
C ASN A 91 15.87 16.22 1.21
N ASN A 92 15.48 16.30 -0.08
CA ASN A 92 16.24 15.83 -1.24
C ASN A 92 16.64 14.35 -1.21
N LYS A 93 15.86 13.51 -0.52
CA LYS A 93 16.08 12.07 -0.46
C LYS A 93 15.06 11.29 -1.28
N ILE A 94 15.41 10.05 -1.60
CA ILE A 94 14.54 9.09 -2.27
C ILE A 94 14.28 7.92 -1.32
N ILE A 95 13.01 7.58 -1.14
CA ILE A 95 12.58 6.36 -0.47
C ILE A 95 12.18 5.37 -1.55
N ASN A 96 12.88 4.23 -1.62
CA ASN A 96 12.46 3.07 -2.40
C ASN A 96 12.03 1.98 -1.45
N ASN A 97 10.78 1.54 -1.54
CA ASN A 97 10.27 0.45 -0.72
C ASN A 97 9.38 -0.50 -1.51
N SER A 98 9.43 -1.77 -1.13
CA SER A 98 8.62 -2.83 -1.73
C SER A 98 7.71 -3.44 -0.69
N ASN A 99 6.43 -3.60 -1.04
CA ASN A 99 5.45 -4.24 -0.18
C ASN A 99 4.93 -5.52 -0.84
N ARG A 100 4.60 -6.49 -0.03
CA ARG A 100 3.90 -7.70 -0.49
C ARG A 100 2.69 -7.94 0.39
N ILE A 101 1.55 -8.19 -0.24
CA ILE A 101 0.28 -8.47 0.42
C ILE A 101 -0.25 -9.80 -0.10
N GLN A 102 -0.49 -10.75 0.79
CA GLN A 102 -1.08 -12.04 0.52
C GLN A 102 -2.40 -12.18 1.26
N VAL A 103 -3.50 -12.29 0.52
CA VAL A 103 -4.83 -12.58 1.07
C VAL A 103 -5.18 -13.99 0.65
N SER A 104 -4.98 -14.95 1.57
CA SER A 104 -5.09 -16.38 1.28
C SER A 104 -6.55 -16.82 1.08
N GLN A 105 -6.74 -18.05 0.63
CA GLN A 105 -8.04 -18.59 0.25
C GLN A 105 -9.12 -18.41 1.34
N ASN A 106 -10.33 -17.99 0.95
CA ASN A 106 -11.50 -17.76 1.80
C ASN A 106 -11.25 -16.73 2.92
N SER A 107 -10.31 -15.80 2.75
CA SER A 107 -9.99 -14.77 3.74
C SER A 107 -10.47 -13.39 3.31
N GLU A 108 -10.55 -12.46 4.27
CA GLU A 108 -11.00 -11.10 4.02
C GLU A 108 -10.14 -10.10 4.77
N LEU A 109 -9.70 -9.04 4.07
CA LEU A 109 -8.88 -7.97 4.61
C LEU A 109 -9.43 -6.61 4.17
N THR A 110 -9.56 -5.68 5.12
CA THR A 110 -9.65 -4.24 4.85
C THR A 110 -8.35 -3.60 5.25
N LEU A 111 -7.64 -3.05 4.26
CA LEU A 111 -6.35 -2.38 4.42
C LEU A 111 -6.52 -0.89 4.12
N ILE A 112 -6.01 -0.04 5.00
CA ILE A 112 -6.02 1.41 4.82
C ILE A 112 -4.58 1.90 4.86
N GLU A 113 -4.10 2.51 3.80
CA GLU A 113 -2.82 3.21 3.78
C GLU A 113 -3.05 4.70 4.03
N TYR A 114 -2.45 5.24 5.08
CA TYR A 114 -2.60 6.63 5.47
C TYR A 114 -1.24 7.33 5.52
N ASN A 115 -1.04 8.32 4.64
CA ASN A 115 0.21 9.06 4.54
C ASN A 115 0.17 10.33 5.41
N ILE A 116 1.20 10.53 6.24
CA ILE A 116 1.28 11.61 7.24
C ILE A 116 2.64 12.31 7.16
N GLY A 117 2.65 13.63 7.28
CA GLY A 117 3.88 14.43 7.28
C GLY A 117 4.36 14.79 5.89
N GLY A 118 5.68 14.94 5.71
CA GLY A 118 6.28 15.20 4.39
C GLY A 118 6.35 16.67 4.00
N LYS A 119 6.68 17.56 4.93
CA LYS A 119 6.90 19.00 4.64
C LYS A 119 8.14 19.23 3.77
N SER A 120 9.12 18.32 3.84
CA SER A 120 10.35 18.35 3.04
C SER A 120 10.09 17.90 1.60
N LYS A 121 10.93 18.32 0.65
CA LYS A 121 10.91 17.84 -0.73
C LYS A 121 11.61 16.48 -0.80
N PHE A 122 10.91 15.42 -1.22
CA PHE A 122 11.46 14.06 -1.35
C PHE A 122 10.72 13.27 -2.42
N ILE A 123 11.28 12.12 -2.79
CA ILE A 123 10.66 11.18 -3.73
C ILE A 123 10.32 9.90 -2.97
N LYS A 124 9.10 9.41 -3.13
CA LYS A 124 8.67 8.08 -2.68
C LYS A 124 8.37 7.21 -3.89
N ASN A 125 9.14 6.16 -4.05
CA ASN A 125 8.95 5.15 -5.10
C ASN A 125 8.59 3.82 -4.43
N THR A 126 7.35 3.37 -4.61
CA THR A 126 6.82 2.16 -3.99
C THR A 126 6.40 1.14 -5.04
N PHE A 127 6.87 -0.08 -4.89
CA PHE A 127 6.33 -1.24 -5.60
C PHE A 127 5.52 -2.09 -4.62
N GLU A 128 4.30 -2.47 -5.02
CA GLU A 128 3.41 -3.28 -4.19
C GLU A 128 2.89 -4.49 -4.98
N LYS A 129 3.22 -5.69 -4.51
CA LYS A 129 2.71 -6.94 -5.08
C LYS A 129 1.56 -7.46 -4.22
N ILE A 130 0.40 -7.69 -4.84
CA ILE A 130 -0.81 -8.17 -4.18
C ILE A 130 -1.23 -9.49 -4.80
N ASN A 131 -1.40 -10.53 -3.97
CA ASN A 131 -2.01 -11.78 -4.37
C ASN A 131 -3.30 -11.97 -3.59
N ILE A 132 -4.39 -12.24 -4.31
CA ILE A 132 -5.72 -12.46 -3.75
C ILE A 132 -6.18 -13.85 -4.21
N ASP A 133 -6.14 -14.82 -3.31
CA ASP A 133 -6.43 -16.20 -3.63
C ASP A 133 -7.94 -16.47 -3.82
N LYS A 134 -8.27 -17.73 -4.10
CA LYS A 134 -9.66 -18.19 -4.32
C LYS A 134 -10.61 -17.74 -3.20
N ASN A 135 -11.77 -17.18 -3.57
CA ASN A 135 -12.81 -16.68 -2.65
C ASN A 135 -12.33 -15.62 -1.65
N ALA A 136 -11.17 -15.02 -1.84
CA ALA A 136 -10.66 -14.01 -0.94
C ALA A 136 -11.15 -12.61 -1.34
N VAL A 137 -11.24 -11.72 -0.34
CA VAL A 137 -11.68 -10.32 -0.53
C VAL A 137 -10.62 -9.38 0.04
N LEU A 138 -10.16 -8.44 -0.79
CA LEU A 138 -9.33 -7.32 -0.37
C LEU A 138 -10.03 -5.99 -0.65
N LYS A 139 -10.26 -5.22 0.42
CA LYS A 139 -10.64 -3.80 0.34
C LYS A 139 -9.40 -2.98 0.67
N ASN A 140 -8.85 -2.30 -0.33
CA ASN A 140 -7.64 -1.48 -0.20
C ASN A 140 -8.00 0.01 -0.34
N ILE A 141 -7.68 0.81 0.67
CA ILE A 141 -8.01 2.24 0.72
C ILE A 141 -6.71 3.02 0.86
N ILE A 142 -6.42 3.90 -0.09
CA ILE A 142 -5.23 4.76 -0.06
C ILE A 142 -5.68 6.19 0.22
N LEU A 143 -5.26 6.74 1.35
CA LEU A 143 -5.63 8.08 1.80
C LEU A 143 -4.42 9.00 1.84
N GLN A 144 -4.49 10.08 1.09
CA GLN A 144 -3.56 11.18 1.12
C GLN A 144 -4.34 12.48 1.26
N LYS A 145 -4.37 13.06 2.46
CA LYS A 145 -5.18 14.24 2.78
C LYS A 145 -4.37 15.50 3.05
N THR A 146 -3.15 15.35 3.54
CA THR A 146 -2.33 16.45 4.06
C THR A 146 -1.37 16.97 3.00
N LYS A 147 -1.11 18.28 3.01
CA LYS A 147 -0.07 18.86 2.16
C LYS A 147 1.27 18.18 2.43
N CYS A 148 1.85 17.66 1.35
CA CYS A 148 3.13 16.97 1.36
C CYS A 148 3.93 17.43 0.14
N ASN A 149 5.17 17.87 0.34
CA ASN A 149 6.08 18.26 -0.74
C ASN A 149 6.73 17.04 -1.42
N GLY A 150 6.12 15.87 -1.28
CA GLY A 150 6.58 14.62 -1.88
C GLY A 150 6.18 14.47 -3.34
N TYR A 151 7.03 13.76 -4.07
CA TYR A 151 6.79 13.24 -5.42
C TYR A 151 6.60 11.74 -5.28
N PHE A 152 5.34 11.29 -5.35
CA PHE A 152 5.00 9.89 -5.12
C PHE A 152 4.77 9.15 -6.42
N TYR A 153 5.45 8.04 -6.56
CA TYR A 153 5.17 7.02 -7.56
C TYR A 153 4.86 5.70 -6.87
N LYS A 154 3.76 5.09 -7.21
CA LYS A 154 3.35 3.77 -6.70
C LYS A 154 2.92 2.89 -7.85
N ASN A 155 3.56 1.73 -7.99
CA ASN A 155 3.09 0.68 -8.88
C ASN A 155 2.50 -0.46 -8.04
N ILE A 156 1.27 -0.83 -8.34
CA ILE A 156 0.54 -1.94 -7.74
C ILE A 156 0.39 -3.02 -8.80
N SER A 157 0.98 -4.19 -8.55
CA SER A 157 0.79 -5.38 -9.38
C SER A 157 -0.05 -6.39 -8.60
N ALA A 158 -1.28 -6.63 -9.04
CA ALA A 158 -2.23 -7.47 -8.33
C ALA A 158 -2.70 -8.65 -9.19
N THR A 159 -2.78 -9.82 -8.57
CA THR A 159 -3.24 -11.08 -9.17
C THR A 159 -4.43 -11.61 -8.41
N GLN A 160 -5.50 -11.99 -9.15
CA GLN A 160 -6.75 -12.47 -8.58
C GLN A 160 -7.04 -13.92 -8.98
N GLY A 161 -7.29 -14.75 -7.95
CA GLY A 161 -7.75 -16.13 -8.09
C GLY A 161 -9.26 -16.24 -8.35
N TYR A 162 -9.75 -17.48 -8.45
CA TYR A 162 -11.15 -17.78 -8.70
C TYR A 162 -12.10 -17.15 -7.66
N ASN A 163 -13.17 -16.49 -8.13
CA ASN A 163 -14.21 -15.90 -7.29
C ASN A 163 -13.68 -14.96 -6.20
N SER A 164 -12.55 -14.29 -6.46
CA SER A 164 -11.98 -13.29 -5.55
C SER A 164 -12.48 -11.89 -5.87
N SER A 165 -12.38 -10.98 -4.90
CA SER A 165 -12.79 -9.58 -5.06
C SER A 165 -11.70 -8.63 -4.61
N TYR A 166 -11.35 -7.69 -5.47
CA TYR A 166 -10.47 -6.56 -5.16
C TYR A 166 -11.24 -5.25 -5.29
N GLN A 167 -11.30 -4.50 -4.22
CA GLN A 167 -11.90 -3.17 -4.19
C GLN A 167 -10.81 -2.18 -3.79
N ASN A 168 -10.48 -1.23 -4.67
CA ASN A 168 -9.48 -0.21 -4.38
C ASN A 168 -10.12 1.17 -4.44
N PHE A 169 -10.00 1.93 -3.35
CA PHE A 169 -10.42 3.32 -3.26
C PHE A 169 -9.22 4.22 -3.00
N ILE A 170 -9.02 5.22 -3.86
CA ILE A 170 -7.89 6.14 -3.77
C ILE A 170 -8.45 7.56 -3.58
N LEU A 171 -8.12 8.18 -2.46
CA LEU A 171 -8.34 9.60 -2.23
C LEU A 171 -7.00 10.31 -2.13
N SER A 172 -6.71 11.21 -3.07
CA SER A 172 -5.44 11.91 -3.13
C SER A 172 -5.60 13.41 -3.24
N SER A 173 -4.93 14.14 -2.35
CA SER A 173 -4.81 15.60 -2.38
C SER A 173 -3.49 16.05 -1.75
N GLY A 174 -3.04 17.27 -2.10
CA GLY A 174 -1.94 17.94 -1.41
C GLY A 174 -0.54 17.40 -1.72
N LEU A 175 -0.36 16.59 -2.75
CA LEU A 175 0.94 16.16 -3.26
C LEU A 175 1.35 17.02 -4.46
N LYS A 176 2.63 17.40 -4.52
CA LYS A 176 3.18 18.06 -5.72
C LYS A 176 3.07 17.18 -6.95
N PHE A 177 3.34 15.89 -6.79
CA PHE A 177 3.19 14.90 -7.85
C PHE A 177 2.74 13.57 -7.24
N ASN A 178 1.72 12.96 -7.83
CA ASN A 178 1.29 11.61 -7.49
C ASN A 178 0.96 10.84 -8.76
N LYS A 179 1.61 9.70 -8.92
CA LYS A 179 1.31 8.76 -10.00
C LYS A 179 1.14 7.37 -9.42
N ILE A 180 -0.04 6.80 -9.63
CA ILE A 180 -0.36 5.43 -9.23
C ILE A 180 -0.64 4.62 -10.49
N GLU A 181 0.14 3.58 -10.72
CA GLU A 181 -0.10 2.60 -11.79
C GLU A 181 -0.59 1.30 -11.17
N ILE A 182 -1.68 0.76 -11.70
CA ILE A 182 -2.32 -0.47 -11.20
C ILE A 182 -2.40 -1.45 -12.35
N ASP A 183 -1.63 -2.53 -12.26
CA ASP A 183 -1.62 -3.64 -13.20
C ASP A 183 -2.35 -4.84 -12.56
N MET A 184 -3.49 -5.21 -13.13
CA MET A 184 -4.35 -6.28 -12.61
C MET A 184 -4.34 -7.48 -13.53
N ILE A 185 -4.24 -8.68 -12.94
CA ILE A 185 -4.38 -9.95 -13.65
C ILE A 185 -5.54 -10.72 -13.04
N LEU A 186 -6.59 -10.88 -13.81
CA LEU A 186 -7.73 -11.73 -13.47
C LEU A 186 -7.47 -13.14 -14.00
N GLU A 187 -6.73 -13.96 -13.23
CA GLU A 187 -6.27 -15.28 -13.69
C GLU A 187 -7.39 -16.29 -13.84
N LYS A 188 -8.46 -16.14 -13.11
CA LYS A 188 -9.53 -17.14 -13.01
C LYS A 188 -10.91 -16.48 -13.11
N GLU A 189 -11.88 -17.31 -13.47
CA GLU A 189 -13.28 -16.92 -13.61
C GLU A 189 -13.88 -16.37 -12.30
N LYS A 190 -14.96 -15.60 -12.44
CA LYS A 190 -15.75 -15.00 -11.36
C LYS A 190 -14.98 -14.02 -10.46
N SER A 191 -13.74 -13.66 -10.81
CA SER A 191 -13.03 -12.59 -10.10
C SER A 191 -13.61 -11.24 -10.46
N SER A 192 -13.62 -10.31 -9.50
CA SER A 192 -14.12 -8.95 -9.66
C SER A 192 -13.11 -7.91 -9.18
N CYS A 193 -12.98 -6.83 -9.95
CA CYS A 193 -12.11 -5.71 -9.62
C CYS A 193 -12.91 -4.40 -9.72
N HIS A 194 -12.88 -3.60 -8.64
CA HIS A 194 -13.48 -2.27 -8.60
C HIS A 194 -12.41 -1.26 -8.16
N ILE A 195 -12.13 -0.28 -9.03
CA ILE A 195 -11.17 0.79 -8.74
C ILE A 195 -11.92 2.11 -8.80
N LEU A 196 -11.92 2.84 -7.70
CA LEU A 196 -12.55 4.15 -7.55
C LEU A 196 -11.51 5.16 -7.08
N SER A 197 -11.60 6.38 -7.58
CA SER A 197 -10.67 7.44 -7.17
C SER A 197 -11.35 8.79 -7.04
N GLY A 198 -10.94 9.56 -6.04
CA GLY A 198 -11.21 10.97 -5.85
C GLY A 198 -9.90 11.75 -5.84
N LEU A 199 -9.71 12.65 -6.80
CA LEU A 199 -8.51 13.48 -6.90
C LEU A 199 -8.89 14.93 -6.66
N ASN A 200 -8.22 15.58 -5.69
CA ASN A 200 -8.39 16.99 -5.42
C ASN A 200 -7.05 17.70 -5.68
N LEU A 201 -7.04 18.59 -6.66
CA LEU A 201 -5.85 19.29 -7.12
C LEU A 201 -5.90 20.77 -6.73
N SER A 202 -4.78 21.27 -6.25
CA SER A 202 -4.49 22.70 -6.10
C SER A 202 -3.57 23.17 -7.24
N THR A 203 -3.25 24.45 -7.26
CA THR A 203 -2.28 25.02 -8.20
C THR A 203 -0.92 24.30 -8.11
N ASP A 204 -0.33 23.98 -9.25
CA ASP A 204 0.99 23.34 -9.37
C ASP A 204 1.05 21.89 -8.81
N GLU A 205 -0.05 21.20 -8.75
CA GLU A 205 -0.14 19.77 -8.40
C GLU A 205 -0.42 18.92 -9.62
N HIS A 206 0.14 17.71 -9.65
CA HIS A 206 -0.11 16.70 -10.67
C HIS A 206 -0.57 15.39 -10.04
N GLN A 207 -1.69 14.88 -10.49
CA GLN A 207 -2.25 13.60 -10.02
C GLN A 207 -2.59 12.72 -11.22
N GLU A 208 -2.09 11.51 -11.25
CA GLU A 208 -2.33 10.53 -12.32
C GLU A 208 -2.64 9.17 -11.73
N ILE A 209 -3.71 8.53 -12.22
CA ILE A 209 -4.00 7.12 -11.94
C ILE A 209 -4.15 6.42 -13.30
N LYS A 210 -3.33 5.39 -13.51
CA LYS A 210 -3.35 4.55 -14.69
C LYS A 210 -3.70 3.13 -14.29
N THR A 211 -4.65 2.52 -14.98
CA THR A 211 -5.07 1.14 -14.74
C THR A 211 -4.91 0.31 -16.01
N GLN A 212 -4.44 -0.92 -15.85
CA GLN A 212 -4.37 -1.95 -16.88
C GLN A 212 -4.95 -3.24 -16.29
N ILE A 213 -5.90 -3.87 -17.01
CA ILE A 213 -6.59 -5.09 -16.61
C ILE A 213 -6.50 -6.11 -17.74
#